data_1ec0d34384b83e2db24d3ddc5337fcb3
#
_entry.id   1ec0d34384b83e2db24d3ddc5337fcb3
#
_cell.length_a   1.000
_cell.length_b   1.000
_cell.length_c   1.000
_cell.angle_alpha   90.00
_cell.angle_beta   90.00
_cell.angle_gamma   90.00
#
_symmetry.space_group_name_H-M   'P 1'
#
loop_
_entity.id
_entity.type
_entity.pdbx_description
1 polymer ?
#
loop_
_entity_poly.entity_id
_entity_poly.type
_entity_poly.pdbx_seq_one_letter_code
_entity_poly.pdbx_strand_id
1 'polypeptide(L)'
;RCRDSEVHDEDAFLFDDDYEGERPEKHLMYVPIIGAAAERLGTVLLVRFHAPFLLRDLLLAEYLGTLVGIEILNERNRTIEERSRDRIAVQMAMRALSYSEVASMKHILAEIDGLEGVAIASKVADRVGVTRSVIVNALRKLESAGLIESRSLGMKGTYIKVLSPLFVEELGVATSPRVLY
;
A
#
# COMPACT_ATOMS: atom_id res chain seq x y z
N ARG A 1 -10.90 14.75 -25.30
CA ARG A 1 -11.12 13.95 -24.05
C ARG A 1 -12.45 13.25 -24.22
N CYS A 2 -12.43 12.01 -24.73
CA CYS A 2 -13.66 11.22 -24.87
C CYS A 2 -14.24 10.91 -23.49
N ARG A 3 -15.48 11.32 -23.27
CA ARG A 3 -16.33 10.89 -22.16
C ARG A 3 -17.19 9.69 -22.53
N ASP A 4 -17.38 9.47 -23.81
CA ASP A 4 -18.24 8.45 -24.37
C ASP A 4 -17.42 7.26 -24.88
N SER A 5 -18.08 6.11 -24.99
CA SER A 5 -17.50 4.90 -25.56
C SER A 5 -17.39 5.04 -27.07
N GLU A 6 -16.26 4.68 -27.65
CA GLU A 6 -16.00 4.79 -29.08
C GLU A 6 -15.55 3.46 -29.65
N VAL A 7 -15.96 3.20 -30.89
CA VAL A 7 -15.53 2.05 -31.68
C VAL A 7 -14.69 2.58 -32.85
N HIS A 8 -13.47 2.13 -32.95
CA HIS A 8 -12.53 2.51 -34.01
C HIS A 8 -12.10 1.29 -34.82
N ASP A 9 -12.04 1.47 -36.14
CA ASP A 9 -11.60 0.45 -37.10
C ASP A 9 -10.18 0.73 -37.62
N GLU A 10 -9.32 1.38 -36.82
CA GLU A 10 -7.98 1.74 -37.26
C GLU A 10 -6.88 0.75 -36.84
N ASP A 11 -5.81 0.70 -37.66
CA ASP A 11 -4.59 -0.06 -37.46
C ASP A 11 -3.77 0.45 -36.24
N ALA A 12 -4.28 0.27 -35.04
CA ALA A 12 -3.57 0.68 -33.85
C ALA A 12 -2.72 -0.44 -33.26
N PHE A 13 -1.48 -0.12 -33.07
CA PHE A 13 -0.37 -0.85 -32.48
C PHE A 13 -0.72 -1.68 -31.24
N LEU A 14 -0.73 -3.00 -31.38
CA LEU A 14 -0.71 -3.92 -30.26
C LEU A 14 0.17 -5.15 -30.46
N PHE A 15 0.89 -5.25 -31.59
CA PHE A 15 1.82 -6.38 -31.82
C PHE A 15 3.07 -5.93 -32.58
N ASP A 16 4.14 -6.65 -32.29
CA ASP A 16 5.49 -6.49 -32.78
C ASP A 16 5.55 -6.33 -34.32
N ASP A 17 6.44 -5.47 -34.79
CA ASP A 17 6.67 -5.17 -36.23
C ASP A 17 7.16 -6.37 -37.06
N ASP A 18 7.46 -7.51 -36.39
CA ASP A 18 8.04 -8.71 -37.01
C ASP A 18 7.00 -9.70 -37.58
N TYR A 19 5.73 -9.35 -37.68
CA TYR A 19 4.73 -10.24 -38.24
C TYR A 19 4.70 -10.18 -39.78
N GLU A 20 5.27 -11.18 -40.45
CA GLU A 20 5.35 -11.32 -41.92
C GLU A 20 4.09 -11.93 -42.59
N GLY A 21 2.88 -11.77 -42.02
CA GLY A 21 1.63 -12.27 -42.58
C GLY A 21 0.65 -11.17 -42.98
N GLU A 22 -0.41 -11.54 -43.75
CA GLU A 22 -1.58 -10.66 -43.95
C GLU A 22 -2.13 -10.28 -42.57
N ARG A 23 -2.09 -8.98 -42.24
CA ARG A 23 -2.58 -8.48 -40.92
C ARG A 23 -4.09 -8.64 -40.89
N PRO A 24 -4.63 -9.38 -39.90
CA PRO A 24 -6.07 -9.50 -39.77
C PRO A 24 -6.70 -8.14 -39.45
N GLU A 25 -7.87 -7.90 -40.00
CA GLU A 25 -8.67 -6.71 -39.70
C GLU A 25 -8.91 -6.61 -38.19
N LYS A 26 -8.53 -5.48 -37.58
CA LYS A 26 -8.65 -5.22 -36.15
C LYS A 26 -9.76 -4.22 -35.90
N HIS A 27 -10.61 -4.52 -34.96
CA HIS A 27 -11.63 -3.61 -34.45
C HIS A 27 -11.31 -3.28 -32.99
N LEU A 28 -11.32 -1.99 -32.66
CA LEU A 28 -11.01 -1.49 -31.32
C LEU A 28 -12.26 -0.84 -30.72
N MET A 29 -12.50 -1.09 -29.45
CA MET A 29 -13.53 -0.41 -28.68
C MET A 29 -12.96 0.12 -27.39
N TYR A 30 -13.14 1.41 -27.14
CA TYR A 30 -12.72 2.13 -25.94
C TYR A 30 -13.92 2.41 -25.06
N VAL A 31 -13.91 1.90 -23.85
CA VAL A 31 -14.99 2.11 -22.88
C VAL A 31 -14.42 2.85 -21.67
N PRO A 32 -14.84 4.10 -21.41
CA PRO A 32 -14.37 4.82 -20.23
C PRO A 32 -14.96 4.23 -18.96
N ILE A 33 -14.13 4.05 -17.94
CA ILE A 33 -14.56 3.68 -16.59
C ILE A 33 -14.81 4.98 -15.83
N ILE A 34 -16.06 5.24 -15.49
CA ILE A 34 -16.49 6.47 -14.84
C ILE A 34 -16.87 6.18 -13.39
N GLY A 35 -16.32 6.94 -12.46
CA GLY A 35 -16.64 6.90 -11.04
C GLY A 35 -17.79 7.81 -10.63
N ALA A 36 -18.08 7.86 -9.33
CA ALA A 36 -19.27 8.49 -8.75
C ALA A 36 -19.44 9.99 -9.06
N ALA A 37 -18.38 10.76 -9.22
CA ALA A 37 -18.45 12.20 -9.50
C ALA A 37 -18.18 12.52 -10.98
N ALA A 38 -18.50 11.60 -11.90
CA ALA A 38 -18.10 11.66 -13.30
C ALA A 38 -16.58 11.74 -13.49
N GLU A 39 -15.82 11.30 -12.49
CA GLU A 39 -14.37 11.15 -12.56
C GLU A 39 -14.03 9.97 -13.47
N ARG A 40 -13.10 10.15 -14.40
CA ARG A 40 -12.59 9.05 -15.20
C ARG A 40 -11.56 8.25 -14.42
N LEU A 41 -11.91 7.03 -14.06
CA LEU A 41 -11.04 6.11 -13.31
C LEU A 41 -10.07 5.34 -14.19
N GLY A 42 -10.45 5.13 -15.46
CA GLY A 42 -9.65 4.36 -16.41
C GLY A 42 -10.33 4.20 -17.75
N THR A 43 -9.84 3.26 -18.54
CA THR A 43 -10.41 2.87 -19.82
C THR A 43 -10.25 1.37 -20.01
N VAL A 44 -11.32 0.71 -20.43
CA VAL A 44 -11.26 -0.65 -20.95
C VAL A 44 -11.01 -0.56 -22.44
N LEU A 45 -10.01 -1.26 -22.92
CA LEU A 45 -9.74 -1.44 -24.34
C LEU A 45 -10.08 -2.87 -24.73
N LEU A 46 -10.98 -3.03 -25.67
CA LEU A 46 -11.34 -4.31 -26.25
C LEU A 46 -10.84 -4.39 -27.69
N VAL A 47 -10.27 -5.51 -28.04
CA VAL A 47 -9.74 -5.79 -29.38
C VAL A 47 -10.40 -7.05 -29.90
N ARG A 48 -10.89 -6.99 -31.16
CA ARG A 48 -11.45 -8.13 -31.86
C ARG A 48 -10.87 -8.20 -33.26
N PHE A 49 -10.65 -9.40 -33.76
CA PHE A 49 -10.21 -9.66 -35.11
C PHE A 49 -11.35 -10.23 -35.94
N HIS A 50 -11.34 -9.93 -37.23
CA HIS A 50 -12.24 -10.50 -38.25
C HIS A 50 -13.73 -10.13 -38.16
N ALA A 51 -14.18 -9.42 -37.13
CA ALA A 51 -15.58 -9.01 -37.01
C ALA A 51 -15.73 -7.70 -36.23
N PRO A 52 -16.57 -6.75 -36.72
CA PRO A 52 -16.81 -5.51 -36.00
C PRO A 52 -17.57 -5.73 -34.70
N PHE A 53 -17.46 -4.77 -33.78
CA PHE A 53 -18.28 -4.72 -32.58
C PHE A 53 -19.69 -4.33 -32.91
N LEU A 54 -20.67 -4.98 -32.30
CA LEU A 54 -22.06 -4.70 -32.39
C LEU A 54 -22.54 -3.89 -31.18
N LEU A 55 -23.75 -3.28 -31.32
CA LEU A 55 -24.36 -2.53 -30.21
C LEU A 55 -24.46 -3.36 -28.91
N ARG A 56 -24.75 -4.64 -28.99
CA ARG A 56 -24.79 -5.55 -27.84
C ARG A 56 -23.43 -5.67 -27.15
N ASP A 57 -22.34 -5.65 -27.92
CA ASP A 57 -20.96 -5.74 -27.39
C ASP A 57 -20.63 -4.44 -26.64
N LEU A 58 -21.03 -3.29 -27.17
CA LEU A 58 -20.88 -1.98 -26.52
C LEU A 58 -21.65 -1.94 -25.19
N LEU A 59 -22.93 -2.34 -25.17
CA LEU A 59 -23.73 -2.36 -23.95
C LEU A 59 -23.12 -3.27 -22.86
N LEU A 60 -22.61 -4.44 -23.26
CA LEU A 60 -21.92 -5.34 -22.34
C LEU A 60 -20.61 -4.75 -21.82
N ALA A 61 -19.85 -4.08 -22.68
CA ALA A 61 -18.60 -3.45 -22.31
C ALA A 61 -18.80 -2.26 -21.36
N GLU A 62 -19.85 -1.45 -21.57
CA GLU A 62 -20.24 -0.36 -20.65
C GLU A 62 -20.68 -0.91 -19.29
N TYR A 63 -21.45 -1.99 -19.29
CA TYR A 63 -21.84 -2.67 -18.05
C TYR A 63 -20.62 -3.18 -17.29
N LEU A 64 -19.67 -3.85 -17.97
CA LEU A 64 -18.41 -4.29 -17.38
C LEU A 64 -17.56 -3.12 -16.88
N GLY A 65 -17.49 -2.04 -17.65
CA GLY A 65 -16.80 -0.81 -17.23
C GLY A 65 -17.36 -0.24 -15.92
N THR A 66 -18.69 -0.29 -15.76
CA THR A 66 -19.36 0.13 -14.52
C THR A 66 -19.00 -0.76 -13.35
N LEU A 67 -19.01 -2.10 -13.53
CA LEU A 67 -18.61 -3.04 -12.47
C LEU A 67 -17.14 -2.85 -12.04
N VAL A 68 -16.26 -2.68 -13.02
CA VAL A 68 -14.83 -2.41 -12.74
C VAL A 68 -14.67 -1.08 -12.01
N GLY A 69 -15.46 -0.06 -12.38
CA GLY A 69 -15.46 1.24 -11.70
C GLY A 69 -15.86 1.13 -10.23
N ILE A 70 -16.89 0.36 -9.92
CA ILE A 70 -17.32 0.10 -8.55
C ILE A 70 -16.19 -0.59 -7.76
N GLU A 71 -15.53 -1.59 -8.34
CA GLU A 71 -14.46 -2.32 -7.66
C GLU A 71 -13.24 -1.43 -7.39
N ILE A 72 -12.85 -0.60 -8.35
CA ILE A 72 -11.77 0.39 -8.15
C ILE A 72 -12.09 1.35 -7.00
N LEU A 73 -13.35 1.82 -6.92
CA LEU A 73 -13.77 2.71 -5.83
C LEU A 73 -13.79 2.00 -4.48
N ASN A 74 -14.26 0.77 -4.42
CA ASN A 74 -14.27 -0.05 -3.22
C ASN A 74 -12.84 -0.26 -2.69
N GLU A 75 -11.89 -0.61 -3.57
CA GLU A 75 -10.49 -0.81 -3.18
C GLU A 75 -9.83 0.49 -2.70
N ARG A 76 -10.11 1.61 -3.37
CA ARG A 76 -9.64 2.94 -2.92
C ARG A 76 -10.18 3.28 -1.53
N ASN A 77 -11.48 3.08 -1.29
CA ASN A 77 -12.10 3.34 0.00
C ASN A 77 -11.51 2.46 1.09
N ARG A 78 -11.33 1.18 0.82
CA ARG A 78 -10.70 0.24 1.74
C ARG A 78 -9.28 0.68 2.13
N THR A 79 -8.48 1.08 1.15
CA THR A 79 -7.12 1.57 1.40
C THR A 79 -7.13 2.85 2.25
N ILE A 80 -8.07 3.77 2.02
CA ILE A 80 -8.21 5.00 2.82
C ILE A 80 -8.61 4.66 4.26
N GLU A 81 -9.56 3.74 4.44
CA GLU A 81 -10.00 3.32 5.77
C GLU A 81 -8.87 2.64 6.56
N GLU A 82 -8.12 1.74 5.93
CA GLU A 82 -6.97 1.06 6.55
C GLU A 82 -5.92 2.07 6.99
N ARG A 83 -5.52 2.99 6.12
CA ARG A 83 -4.57 4.08 6.47
C ARG A 83 -5.09 4.99 7.58
N SER A 84 -6.39 5.27 7.60
CA SER A 84 -7.00 6.09 8.64
C SER A 84 -6.97 5.39 10.00
N ARG A 85 -7.29 4.09 10.02
CA ARG A 85 -7.22 3.26 11.24
C ARG A 85 -5.80 3.18 11.78
N ASP A 86 -4.81 2.92 10.91
CA ASP A 86 -3.39 2.89 11.28
C ASP A 86 -2.94 4.21 11.89
N ARG A 87 -3.32 5.33 11.27
CA ARG A 87 -2.98 6.66 11.78
C ARG A 87 -3.56 6.93 13.16
N ILE A 88 -4.81 6.54 13.40
CA ILE A 88 -5.45 6.66 14.71
C ILE A 88 -4.74 5.79 15.75
N ALA A 89 -4.41 4.54 15.40
CA ALA A 89 -3.70 3.63 16.29
C ALA A 89 -2.32 4.19 16.68
N VAL A 90 -1.55 4.69 15.70
CA VAL A 90 -0.25 5.33 15.95
C VAL A 90 -0.40 6.54 16.88
N GLN A 91 -1.34 7.45 16.61
CA GLN A 91 -1.56 8.63 17.45
C GLN A 91 -1.96 8.27 18.88
N MET A 92 -2.84 7.29 19.05
CA MET A 92 -3.25 6.82 20.38
C MET A 92 -2.07 6.23 21.15
N ALA A 93 -1.26 5.38 20.50
CA ALA A 93 -0.09 4.77 21.10
C ALA A 93 0.95 5.82 21.47
N MET A 94 1.22 6.79 20.60
CA MET A 94 2.15 7.89 20.86
C MET A 94 1.73 8.74 22.07
N ARG A 95 0.44 9.00 22.25
CA ARG A 95 -0.09 9.71 23.43
C ARG A 95 0.00 8.90 24.72
N ALA A 96 -0.01 7.57 24.63
CA ALA A 96 0.11 6.68 25.80
C ALA A 96 1.55 6.49 26.27
N LEU A 97 2.54 6.85 25.43
CA LEU A 97 3.96 6.78 25.78
C LEU A 97 4.41 8.03 26.56
N SER A 98 5.22 7.82 27.60
CA SER A 98 5.94 8.90 28.25
C SER A 98 7.12 9.38 27.40
N TYR A 99 7.66 10.55 27.70
CA TYR A 99 8.83 11.09 27.00
C TYR A 99 10.03 10.13 27.01
N SER A 100 10.30 9.48 28.15
CA SER A 100 11.38 8.50 28.28
C SER A 100 11.13 7.21 27.49
N GLU A 101 9.87 6.78 27.37
CA GLU A 101 9.46 5.65 26.52
C GLU A 101 9.64 5.98 25.03
N VAL A 102 9.25 7.17 24.60
CA VAL A 102 9.47 7.65 23.22
C VAL A 102 10.95 7.72 22.89
N ALA A 103 11.75 8.33 23.77
CA ALA A 103 13.21 8.40 23.59
C ALA A 103 13.85 6.99 23.48
N SER A 104 13.42 6.06 24.33
CA SER A 104 13.88 4.67 24.30
C SER A 104 13.55 3.98 22.97
N MET A 105 12.32 4.18 22.45
CA MET A 105 11.92 3.59 21.18
C MET A 105 12.67 4.17 19.97
N LYS A 106 12.99 5.47 19.98
CA LYS A 106 13.86 6.08 18.97
C LYS A 106 15.23 5.41 18.92
N HIS A 107 15.83 5.17 20.09
CA HIS A 107 17.14 4.50 20.18
C HIS A 107 17.06 3.04 19.74
N ILE A 108 16.00 2.33 20.09
CA ILE A 108 15.78 0.95 19.63
C ILE A 108 15.69 0.90 18.11
N LEU A 109 14.85 1.74 17.51
CA LEU A 109 14.66 1.76 16.07
C LEU A 109 15.91 2.22 15.31
N ALA A 110 16.74 3.06 15.91
CA ALA A 110 18.03 3.43 15.34
C ALA A 110 19.08 2.31 15.44
N GLU A 111 18.94 1.37 16.39
CA GLU A 111 19.86 0.23 16.57
C GLU A 111 19.49 -0.95 15.65
N ILE A 112 18.21 -1.11 15.34
CA ILE A 112 17.73 -2.11 14.37
C ILE A 112 17.84 -1.55 12.95
N ASP A 113 18.37 -2.33 12.02
CA ASP A 113 18.50 -1.92 10.61
C ASP A 113 17.20 -2.20 9.85
N GLY A 114 16.37 -1.18 9.67
CA GLY A 114 15.09 -1.27 8.97
C GLY A 114 13.88 -1.44 9.89
N LEU A 115 12.92 -2.28 9.48
CA LEU A 115 11.66 -2.48 10.21
C LEU A 115 11.69 -3.68 11.17
N GLU A 116 12.78 -4.44 11.22
CA GLU A 116 12.92 -5.57 12.14
C GLU A 116 14.38 -5.79 12.56
N GLY A 117 14.57 -6.28 13.76
CA GLY A 117 15.90 -6.57 14.27
C GLY A 117 15.90 -6.95 15.74
N VAL A 118 17.10 -7.10 16.29
CA VAL A 118 17.31 -7.48 17.70
C VAL A 118 17.95 -6.32 18.45
N ALA A 119 17.29 -5.88 19.51
CA ALA A 119 17.83 -4.88 20.43
C ALA A 119 18.05 -5.45 21.82
N ILE A 120 19.10 -4.99 22.50
CA ILE A 120 19.39 -5.38 23.87
C ILE A 120 18.88 -4.29 24.81
N ALA A 121 17.74 -4.54 25.45
CA ALA A 121 17.03 -3.54 26.26
C ALA A 121 17.90 -2.94 27.40
N SER A 122 18.83 -3.70 28.00
CA SER A 122 19.76 -3.16 29.01
C SER A 122 20.75 -2.15 28.42
N LYS A 123 21.30 -2.42 27.23
CA LYS A 123 22.22 -1.48 26.56
C LYS A 123 21.52 -0.19 26.16
N VAL A 124 20.28 -0.30 25.67
CA VAL A 124 19.47 0.88 25.34
C VAL A 124 19.12 1.66 26.60
N ALA A 125 18.74 0.97 27.67
CA ALA A 125 18.44 1.59 28.97
C ALA A 125 19.61 2.41 29.51
N ASP A 126 20.82 1.83 29.51
CA ASP A 126 22.05 2.48 29.93
C ASP A 126 22.38 3.72 29.09
N ARG A 127 22.15 3.64 27.77
CA ARG A 127 22.42 4.72 26.80
C ARG A 127 21.45 5.90 26.94
N VAL A 128 20.17 5.61 27.21
CA VAL A 128 19.12 6.62 27.36
C VAL A 128 19.03 7.15 28.79
N GLY A 129 19.65 6.48 29.75
CA GLY A 129 19.58 6.84 31.18
C GLY A 129 18.24 6.47 31.83
N VAL A 130 17.61 5.37 31.39
CA VAL A 130 16.35 4.85 31.91
C VAL A 130 16.51 3.44 32.48
N THR A 131 15.50 2.93 33.15
CA THR A 131 15.50 1.54 33.61
C THR A 131 15.03 0.60 32.52
N ARG A 132 15.46 -0.65 32.53
CA ARG A 132 14.98 -1.70 31.62
C ARG A 132 13.45 -1.84 31.63
N SER A 133 12.81 -1.60 32.77
CA SER A 133 11.35 -1.69 32.90
C SER A 133 10.62 -0.65 32.06
N VAL A 134 11.19 0.56 31.88
CA VAL A 134 10.63 1.60 31.01
C VAL A 134 10.57 1.08 29.56
N ILE A 135 11.64 0.45 29.08
CA ILE A 135 11.70 -0.11 27.73
C ILE A 135 10.69 -1.25 27.56
N VAL A 136 10.62 -2.17 28.52
CA VAL A 136 9.67 -3.29 28.47
C VAL A 136 8.23 -2.78 28.47
N ASN A 137 7.93 -1.75 29.26
CA ASN A 137 6.59 -1.13 29.26
C ASN A 137 6.26 -0.44 27.93
N ALA A 138 7.23 0.26 27.34
CA ALA A 138 7.06 0.87 26.02
C ALA A 138 6.74 -0.20 24.95
N LEU A 139 7.51 -1.27 24.91
CA LEU A 139 7.28 -2.38 23.97
C LEU A 139 5.90 -3.01 24.16
N ARG A 140 5.48 -3.27 25.41
CA ARG A 140 4.14 -3.82 25.69
C ARG A 140 3.01 -2.91 25.26
N LYS A 141 3.14 -1.59 25.48
CA LYS A 141 2.13 -0.61 25.01
C LYS A 141 2.01 -0.60 23.51
N LEU A 142 3.13 -0.59 22.79
CA LEU A 142 3.15 -0.60 21.33
C LEU A 142 2.67 -1.93 20.74
N GLU A 143 3.00 -3.05 21.37
CA GLU A 143 2.51 -4.38 21.01
C GLU A 143 0.99 -4.48 21.23
N SER A 144 0.48 -3.98 22.36
CA SER A 144 -0.96 -3.92 22.62
C SER A 144 -1.72 -3.02 21.65
N ALA A 145 -1.05 -2.00 21.09
CA ALA A 145 -1.59 -1.14 20.05
C ALA A 145 -1.46 -1.74 18.63
N GLY A 146 -0.83 -2.93 18.49
CA GLY A 146 -0.64 -3.59 17.20
C GLY A 146 0.39 -2.90 16.29
N LEU A 147 1.26 -2.05 16.83
CA LEU A 147 2.26 -1.30 16.04
C LEU A 147 3.58 -2.05 15.87
N ILE A 148 3.87 -2.95 16.80
CA ILE A 148 5.07 -3.81 16.78
C ILE A 148 4.71 -5.22 17.22
N GLU A 149 5.55 -6.17 16.84
CA GLU A 149 5.68 -7.48 17.47
C GLU A 149 6.98 -7.54 18.24
N SER A 150 6.97 -8.10 19.44
CA SER A 150 8.18 -8.29 20.23
C SER A 150 8.31 -9.72 20.72
N ARG A 151 9.55 -10.25 20.68
CA ARG A 151 9.86 -11.60 21.18
C ARG A 151 11.18 -11.61 21.94
N SER A 152 11.13 -12.03 23.19
CA SER A 152 12.35 -12.20 24.00
C SER A 152 13.19 -13.37 23.50
N LEU A 153 14.47 -13.12 23.26
CA LEU A 153 15.48 -14.12 22.90
C LEU A 153 16.42 -14.44 24.09
N GLY A 154 15.96 -14.20 25.32
CA GLY A 154 16.74 -14.40 26.54
C GLY A 154 17.94 -13.47 26.59
N MET A 155 19.12 -14.03 26.76
CA MET A 155 20.40 -13.28 26.88
C MET A 155 20.77 -12.58 25.53
N LYS A 156 20.24 -13.03 24.43
CA LYS A 156 20.51 -12.46 23.08
C LYS A 156 19.78 -11.15 22.80
N GLY A 157 18.84 -10.75 23.68
CA GLY A 157 18.07 -9.53 23.52
C GLY A 157 16.59 -9.76 23.22
N THR A 158 15.95 -8.76 22.63
CA THR A 158 14.55 -8.80 22.20
C THR A 158 14.50 -8.57 20.70
N TYR A 159 13.91 -9.51 19.98
CA TYR A 159 13.55 -9.31 18.58
C TYR A 159 12.33 -8.40 18.51
N ILE A 160 12.37 -7.44 17.64
CA ILE A 160 11.31 -6.44 17.43
C ILE A 160 11.05 -6.35 15.94
N LYS A 161 9.77 -6.36 15.56
CA LYS A 161 9.30 -6.16 14.20
C LYS A 161 8.25 -5.06 14.20
N VAL A 162 8.47 -4.04 13.39
CA VAL A 162 7.51 -2.94 13.22
C VAL A 162 6.45 -3.37 12.21
N LEU A 163 5.18 -3.28 12.60
CA LEU A 163 4.03 -3.63 11.76
C LEU A 163 3.48 -2.41 11.01
N SER A 164 3.60 -1.21 11.60
CA SER A 164 3.13 0.03 10.99
C SER A 164 4.31 0.96 10.64
N PRO A 165 4.64 1.14 9.36
CA PRO A 165 5.67 2.10 8.94
C PRO A 165 5.36 3.54 9.38
N LEU A 166 4.08 3.92 9.48
CA LEU A 166 3.65 5.24 9.96
C LEU A 166 4.13 5.52 11.39
N PHE A 167 4.28 4.49 12.21
CA PHE A 167 4.81 4.64 13.57
C PHE A 167 6.27 5.13 13.56
N VAL A 168 7.08 4.64 12.63
CA VAL A 168 8.49 5.04 12.49
C VAL A 168 8.60 6.48 12.00
N GLU A 169 7.75 6.85 11.05
CA GLU A 169 7.66 8.23 10.53
C GLU A 169 7.27 9.21 11.65
N GLU A 170 6.26 8.88 12.45
CA GLU A 170 5.79 9.72 13.55
C GLU A 170 6.85 9.86 14.66
N LEU A 171 7.66 8.83 14.90
CA LEU A 171 8.81 8.91 15.79
C LEU A 171 9.95 9.79 15.25
N GLY A 172 9.95 10.14 13.95
CA GLY A 172 10.99 10.94 13.31
C GLY A 172 12.33 10.19 13.23
N VAL A 173 12.30 8.87 13.10
CA VAL A 173 13.50 8.04 12.87
C VAL A 173 13.61 7.83 11.37
N ALA A 174 14.72 8.27 10.78
CA ALA A 174 15.01 8.00 9.37
C ALA A 174 15.36 6.52 9.20
N THR A 175 14.42 5.73 8.74
CA THR A 175 14.70 4.38 8.27
C THR A 175 15.10 4.46 6.80
N SER A 176 16.28 3.98 6.44
CA SER A 176 16.65 3.74 5.06
C SER A 176 15.71 2.65 4.51
N PRO A 177 14.88 2.94 3.49
CA PRO A 177 14.07 1.88 2.89
C PRO A 177 15.02 0.94 2.14
N ARG A 178 15.27 -0.25 2.67
CA ARG A 178 15.74 -1.34 1.82
C ARG A 178 14.57 -1.70 0.91
N VAL A 179 14.61 -1.19 -0.31
CA VAL A 179 13.74 -1.61 -1.40
C VAL A 179 13.98 -3.11 -1.60
N LEU A 180 13.03 -3.93 -1.17
CA LEU A 180 12.96 -5.32 -1.60
C LEU A 180 12.48 -5.31 -3.06
N TYR A 181 13.42 -5.61 -3.97
CA TYR A 181 13.13 -6.00 -5.34
C TYR A 181 12.63 -7.43 -5.37
#